data_bb683c2167f745a52f486c5eaaa72184
#
_entry.id   bb683c2167f745a52f486c5eaaa72184
#
_cell.length_a   1.000
_cell.length_b   1.000
_cell.length_c   1.000
_cell.angle_alpha   90.00
_cell.angle_beta   90.00
_cell.angle_gamma   90.00
#
_symmetry.space_group_name_H-M   'P 1'
#
loop_
_entity.id
_entity.type
_entity.pdbx_description
1 polymer ?
#
loop_
_entity_poly.entity_id
_entity_poly.type
_entity_poly.pdbx_seq_one_letter_code
_entity_poly.pdbx_strand_id
1 'polypeptide(L)'
;MSIYQHLVIHVPPRSSEAVGQLILDEGVPRIESSGGRLFGVFKTEIGLSRDHCVALVEWPDQATGAAHASELLAGIEGLEIERDEVWEPTLRPAPGATIEPTAGVFSHRWFDVADADFDRFIEL
;
A
#
# COMPACT_ATOMS: atom_id res chain seq x y z
N MET A 1 -7.55 16.01 3.13
CA MET A 1 -7.79 15.05 2.04
C MET A 1 -6.87 13.85 2.23
N SER A 2 -7.43 12.67 2.27
CA SER A 2 -6.61 11.47 2.47
C SER A 2 -5.74 11.16 1.25
N ILE A 3 -4.58 10.58 1.53
CA ILE A 3 -3.66 10.07 0.52
C ILE A 3 -3.41 8.60 0.78
N TYR A 4 -2.86 7.92 -0.22
CA TYR A 4 -2.42 6.55 -0.09
C TYR A 4 -0.92 6.47 -0.30
N GLN A 5 -0.26 5.79 0.61
CA GLN A 5 1.14 5.43 0.46
C GLN A 5 1.21 4.03 -0.13
N HIS A 6 1.90 3.90 -1.26
CA HIS A 6 2.10 2.63 -1.95
C HIS A 6 3.53 2.19 -1.76
N LEU A 7 3.71 1.05 -1.14
CA LEU A 7 5.03 0.46 -0.87
C LEU A 7 5.18 -0.84 -1.63
N VAL A 8 6.25 -0.96 -2.40
CA VAL A 8 6.71 -2.23 -2.96
C VAL A 8 7.92 -2.67 -2.14
N ILE A 9 7.81 -3.80 -1.49
CA ILE A 9 8.77 -4.28 -0.50
C ILE A 9 9.37 -5.59 -0.97
N HIS A 10 10.69 -5.61 -1.13
CA HIS A 10 11.43 -6.85 -1.35
C HIS A 10 11.71 -7.50 0.00
N VAL A 11 11.38 -8.77 0.13
CA VAL A 11 11.52 -9.53 1.36
C VAL A 11 12.55 -10.63 1.19
N PRO A 12 13.12 -11.17 2.28
CA PRO A 12 14.00 -12.32 2.20
C PRO A 12 13.30 -13.51 1.51
N PRO A 13 14.07 -14.42 0.87
CA PRO A 13 13.48 -15.54 0.14
C PRO A 13 12.48 -16.34 0.97
N ARG A 14 11.32 -16.63 0.39
CA ARG A 14 10.24 -17.43 0.99
C ARG A 14 9.62 -16.83 2.25
N SER A 15 9.77 -15.52 2.46
CA SER A 15 9.28 -14.85 3.68
C SER A 15 8.07 -13.95 3.46
N SER A 16 7.53 -13.87 2.25
CA SER A 16 6.45 -12.91 1.95
C SER A 16 5.22 -13.09 2.84
N GLU A 17 4.83 -14.32 3.11
CA GLU A 17 3.69 -14.60 3.99
C GLU A 17 4.00 -14.22 5.44
N ALA A 18 5.18 -14.58 5.94
CA ALA A 18 5.61 -14.24 7.29
C ALA A 18 5.74 -12.73 7.49
N VAL A 19 6.31 -12.03 6.51
CA VAL A 19 6.42 -10.56 6.55
C VAL A 19 5.04 -9.91 6.50
N GLY A 20 4.16 -10.39 5.63
CA GLY A 20 2.78 -9.90 5.59
C GLY A 20 2.08 -10.04 6.93
N GLN A 21 2.27 -11.17 7.61
CA GLN A 21 1.70 -11.40 8.94
C GLN A 21 2.28 -10.46 9.99
N LEU A 22 3.61 -10.21 9.96
CA LEU A 22 4.24 -9.24 10.85
C LEU A 22 3.71 -7.82 10.64
N ILE A 23 3.48 -7.44 9.39
CA ILE A 23 2.87 -6.14 9.08
C ILE A 23 1.49 -6.04 9.73
N LEU A 24 0.67 -7.08 9.60
CA LEU A 24 -0.66 -7.09 10.19
C LEU A 24 -0.63 -7.08 11.73
N ASP A 25 0.26 -7.86 12.33
CA ASP A 25 0.29 -8.02 13.78
C ASP A 25 0.98 -6.86 14.50
N GLU A 26 2.04 -6.31 13.94
CA GLU A 26 2.88 -5.31 14.59
C GLU A 26 2.83 -3.93 13.93
N GLY A 27 2.81 -3.89 12.61
CA GLY A 27 2.82 -2.63 11.86
C GLY A 27 1.49 -1.89 11.93
N VAL A 28 0.38 -2.60 11.78
CA VAL A 28 -0.96 -1.99 11.77
C VAL A 28 -1.27 -1.23 13.06
N PRO A 29 -1.05 -1.78 14.26
CA PRO A 29 -1.29 -1.02 15.49
C PRO A 29 -0.47 0.26 15.58
N ARG A 30 0.77 0.25 15.08
CA ARG A 30 1.64 1.45 15.09
C ARG A 30 1.09 2.55 14.20
N ILE A 31 0.73 2.22 12.94
CA ILE A 31 0.21 3.25 12.02
C ILE A 31 -1.15 3.76 12.45
N GLU A 32 -2.00 2.91 13.03
CA GLU A 32 -3.31 3.33 13.54
C GLU A 32 -3.16 4.32 14.67
N SER A 33 -2.17 4.12 15.55
CA SER A 33 -1.86 5.08 16.61
C SER A 33 -1.43 6.45 16.07
N SER A 34 -0.92 6.50 14.86
CA SER A 34 -0.43 7.72 14.21
C SER A 34 -1.43 8.31 13.21
N GLY A 35 -2.64 7.76 13.14
CA GLY A 35 -3.70 8.25 12.27
C GLY A 35 -3.79 7.57 10.91
N GLY A 36 -2.93 6.60 10.64
CA GLY A 36 -2.96 5.81 9.40
C GLY A 36 -3.92 4.64 9.47
N ARG A 37 -4.20 4.07 8.31
CA ARG A 37 -5.03 2.86 8.19
C ARG A 37 -4.47 1.99 7.08
N LEU A 38 -4.23 0.73 7.37
CA LEU A 38 -3.83 -0.21 6.32
C LEU A 38 -5.02 -0.48 5.41
N PHE A 39 -4.91 -0.11 4.14
CA PHE A 39 -5.91 -0.47 3.14
C PHE A 39 -5.77 -1.94 2.74
N GLY A 40 -4.54 -2.40 2.55
CA GLY A 40 -4.27 -3.79 2.27
C GLY A 40 -2.79 -4.10 2.20
N VAL A 41 -2.44 -5.35 2.43
CA VAL A 41 -1.13 -5.91 2.15
C VAL A 41 -1.33 -7.11 1.23
N PHE A 42 -0.54 -7.14 0.15
CA PHE A 42 -0.70 -8.11 -0.92
C PHE A 42 0.62 -8.84 -1.16
N LYS A 43 0.57 -10.14 -1.28
CA LYS A 43 1.68 -10.91 -1.82
C LYS A 43 1.53 -11.04 -3.32
N THR A 44 2.64 -11.20 -4.01
CA THR A 44 2.64 -11.20 -5.48
C THR A 44 2.24 -12.58 -6.03
N GLU A 45 1.34 -12.57 -7.01
CA GLU A 45 1.02 -13.75 -7.81
C GLU A 45 1.64 -13.63 -9.21
N ILE A 46 1.48 -12.47 -9.86
CA ILE A 46 1.98 -12.22 -11.22
C ILE A 46 2.53 -10.79 -11.27
N GLY A 47 3.61 -10.59 -11.99
CA GLY A 47 4.15 -9.26 -12.29
C GLY A 47 5.41 -8.90 -11.53
N LEU A 48 5.47 -9.20 -10.26
CA LEU A 48 6.67 -9.09 -9.43
C LEU A 48 7.11 -10.50 -9.02
N SER A 49 8.31 -10.64 -8.48
CA SER A 49 8.74 -11.92 -7.94
C SER A 49 7.95 -12.28 -6.68
N ARG A 50 7.95 -13.55 -6.31
CA ARG A 50 7.28 -14.04 -5.10
C ARG A 50 7.86 -13.45 -3.81
N ASP A 51 9.05 -12.91 -3.88
CA ASP A 51 9.73 -12.29 -2.74
C ASP A 51 9.43 -10.80 -2.66
N HIS A 52 8.20 -10.41 -3.01
CA HIS A 52 7.70 -9.06 -2.88
C HIS A 52 6.36 -9.05 -2.16
N CYS A 53 6.16 -8.00 -1.37
CA CYS A 53 4.86 -7.63 -0.81
C CYS A 53 4.53 -6.20 -1.25
N VAL A 54 3.25 -5.92 -1.42
CA VAL A 54 2.76 -4.56 -1.68
C VAL A 54 1.88 -4.14 -0.52
N ALA A 55 2.15 -2.99 0.06
CA ALA A 55 1.32 -2.42 1.11
C ALA A 55 0.73 -1.09 0.67
N LEU A 56 -0.55 -0.90 0.95
CA LEU A 56 -1.25 0.36 0.74
C LEU A 56 -1.75 0.88 2.08
N VAL A 57 -1.28 2.07 2.45
CA VAL A 57 -1.65 2.73 3.70
C VAL A 57 -2.37 4.03 3.39
N GLU A 58 -3.56 4.20 3.97
CA GLU A 58 -4.28 5.46 3.90
C GLU A 58 -3.86 6.36 5.05
N TRP A 59 -3.49 7.60 4.73
CA TRP A 59 -3.17 8.64 5.69
C TRP A 59 -4.14 9.81 5.55
N PRO A 60 -4.46 10.52 6.64
CA PRO A 60 -5.40 11.65 6.56
C PRO A 60 -4.87 12.80 5.70
N ASP A 61 -3.55 12.95 5.63
CA ASP A 61 -2.87 13.95 4.82
C ASP A 61 -1.43 13.53 4.54
N GLN A 62 -0.79 14.24 3.63
CA GLN A 62 0.58 13.93 3.21
C GLN A 62 1.60 14.17 4.33
N ALA A 63 1.40 15.18 5.15
CA ALA A 63 2.32 15.49 6.24
C ALA A 63 2.34 14.37 7.29
N THR A 64 1.19 13.86 7.68
CA THR A 64 1.08 12.72 8.60
C THR A 64 1.74 11.47 8.01
N GLY A 65 1.47 11.19 6.73
CA GLY A 65 2.08 10.06 6.03
C GLY A 65 3.60 10.17 6.00
N ALA A 66 4.13 11.35 5.65
CA ALA A 66 5.56 11.57 5.60
C ALA A 66 6.23 11.41 6.99
N ALA A 67 5.56 11.86 8.05
CA ALA A 67 6.08 11.76 9.41
C ALA A 67 6.12 10.34 9.95
N HIS A 68 5.18 9.48 9.53
CA HIS A 68 4.96 8.15 10.12
C HIS A 68 5.11 6.99 9.14
N ALA A 69 5.56 7.27 7.91
CA ALA A 69 5.65 6.27 6.84
C ALA A 69 6.48 5.04 7.20
N SER A 70 7.53 5.20 8.00
CA SER A 70 8.42 4.10 8.37
C SER A 70 7.88 3.21 9.48
N GLU A 71 6.81 3.60 10.15
CA GLU A 71 6.30 2.85 11.31
C GLU A 71 5.71 1.49 10.95
N LEU A 72 5.14 1.36 9.76
CA LEU A 72 4.55 0.10 9.30
C LEU A 72 5.57 -1.05 9.33
N LEU A 73 6.79 -0.79 8.91
CA LEU A 73 7.84 -1.79 8.75
C LEU A 73 8.87 -1.76 9.87
N ALA A 74 8.69 -0.93 10.87
CA ALA A 74 9.64 -0.80 11.97
C ALA A 74 9.83 -2.14 12.70
N GLY A 75 11.09 -2.50 12.95
CA GLY A 75 11.43 -3.74 13.65
C GLY A 75 11.43 -5.00 12.77
N ILE A 76 11.09 -4.91 11.52
CA ILE A 76 11.17 -6.03 10.59
C ILE A 76 12.49 -5.93 9.82
N GLU A 77 13.35 -6.93 9.98
CA GLU A 77 14.67 -6.93 9.37
C GLU A 77 14.67 -7.56 7.97
N GLY A 78 15.69 -7.20 7.19
CA GLY A 78 15.93 -7.81 5.88
C GLY A 78 15.04 -7.30 4.75
N LEU A 79 14.30 -6.23 4.98
CA LEU A 79 13.42 -5.64 3.98
C LEU A 79 14.14 -4.59 3.14
N GLU A 80 13.78 -4.53 1.87
CA GLU A 80 14.20 -3.46 0.97
C GLU A 80 12.96 -2.81 0.36
N ILE A 81 12.80 -1.51 0.57
CA ILE A 81 11.72 -0.76 -0.05
C ILE A 81 12.16 -0.34 -1.45
N GLU A 82 11.61 -1.00 -2.45
CA GLU A 82 11.94 -0.70 -3.86
C GLU A 82 11.16 0.47 -4.40
N ARG A 83 9.96 0.71 -3.87
CA ARG A 83 9.09 1.78 -4.31
C ARG A 83 8.28 2.31 -3.13
N ASP A 84 8.31 3.62 -2.97
CA ASP A 84 7.53 4.34 -1.96
C ASP A 84 6.91 5.55 -2.64
N GLU A 85 5.63 5.46 -2.96
CA GLU A 85 4.93 6.49 -3.71
C GLU A 85 3.71 6.98 -2.95
N VAL A 86 3.40 8.23 -3.13
CA VAL A 86 2.17 8.85 -2.62
C VAL A 86 1.16 8.91 -3.76
N TRP A 87 -0.01 8.35 -3.51
CA TRP A 87 -1.11 8.34 -4.48
C TRP A 87 -2.28 9.16 -3.96
N GLU A 88 -2.90 9.91 -4.85
CA GLU A 88 -4.14 10.61 -4.56
C GLU A 88 -5.31 9.80 -5.11
N PRO A 89 -6.37 9.56 -4.31
CA PRO A 89 -7.56 8.90 -4.84
C PRO A 89 -8.30 9.80 -5.83
N THR A 90 -8.87 9.20 -6.85
CA THR A 90 -9.72 9.90 -7.81
C THR A 90 -11.19 9.60 -7.52
N LEU A 91 -11.83 8.77 -8.34
CA LEU A 91 -13.21 8.34 -8.10
C LEU A 91 -13.31 7.24 -7.05
N ARG A 92 -12.29 6.42 -6.94
CA ARG A 92 -12.20 5.29 -6.00
C ARG A 92 -10.78 5.16 -5.46
N PRO A 93 -10.59 4.60 -4.26
CA PRO A 93 -11.64 4.16 -3.35
C PRO A 93 -12.34 5.34 -2.67
N ALA A 94 -13.58 5.12 -2.23
CA ALA A 94 -14.27 6.10 -1.40
C ALA A 94 -13.55 6.23 -0.05
N PRO A 95 -13.65 7.41 0.63
CA PRO A 95 -13.04 7.57 1.95
C PRO A 95 -13.51 6.48 2.92
N GLY A 96 -12.54 5.86 3.61
CA GLY A 96 -12.83 4.80 4.56
C GLY A 96 -13.18 3.43 3.95
N ALA A 97 -13.12 3.28 2.64
CA ALA A 97 -13.37 2.01 1.98
C ALA A 97 -12.40 0.92 2.46
N THR A 98 -12.91 -0.29 2.58
CA THR A 98 -12.11 -1.47 2.97
C THR A 98 -12.24 -2.56 1.92
N ILE A 99 -11.29 -3.48 1.91
CA ILE A 99 -11.36 -4.68 1.08
C ILE A 99 -11.60 -5.89 1.97
N GLU A 100 -12.26 -6.91 1.42
CA GLU A 100 -12.48 -8.17 2.13
C GLU A 100 -11.13 -8.86 2.39
N PRO A 101 -10.80 -9.20 3.66
CA PRO A 101 -9.49 -9.79 3.99
C PRO A 101 -9.19 -11.11 3.29
N THR A 102 -10.21 -11.83 2.82
CA THR A 102 -10.08 -13.14 2.20
C THR A 102 -10.52 -13.15 0.74
N ALA A 103 -10.58 -12.00 0.11
CA ALA A 103 -11.23 -11.85 -1.19
C ALA A 103 -10.46 -12.38 -2.40
N GLY A 104 -9.37 -13.09 -2.22
CA GLY A 104 -8.67 -13.76 -3.31
C GLY A 104 -7.67 -12.88 -4.05
N VAL A 105 -7.74 -12.85 -5.38
CA VAL A 105 -6.73 -12.19 -6.22
C VAL A 105 -7.19 -10.80 -6.64
N PHE A 106 -6.30 -9.83 -6.49
CA PHE A 106 -6.50 -8.45 -6.91
C PHE A 106 -5.54 -8.12 -8.04
N SER A 107 -5.93 -7.24 -8.96
CA SER A 107 -5.05 -6.75 -10.01
C SER A 107 -4.78 -5.27 -9.82
N HIS A 108 -3.50 -4.88 -9.94
CA HIS A 108 -3.10 -3.48 -10.07
C HIS A 108 -2.83 -3.20 -11.55
N ARG A 109 -3.47 -2.18 -12.09
CA ARG A 109 -3.29 -1.76 -13.46
C ARG A 109 -2.74 -0.35 -13.49
N TRP A 110 -1.71 -0.14 -14.30
CA TRP A 110 -1.03 1.13 -14.43
C TRP A 110 -1.30 1.71 -15.81
N PHE A 111 -1.65 2.97 -15.86
CA PHE A 111 -1.87 3.70 -17.09
C PHE A 111 -1.15 5.02 -17.03
N ASP A 112 -0.39 5.35 -18.08
CA ASP A 112 0.17 6.67 -18.25
C ASP A 112 -0.81 7.49 -19.09
N VAL A 113 -1.28 8.58 -18.53
CA VAL A 113 -2.28 9.44 -19.17
C VAL A 113 -1.76 10.86 -19.21
N ALA A 114 -1.85 11.50 -20.37
CA ALA A 114 -1.50 12.91 -20.51
C ALA A 114 -2.43 13.77 -19.64
N ASP A 115 -1.91 14.83 -19.05
CA ASP A 115 -2.67 15.72 -18.15
C ASP A 115 -3.95 16.23 -18.83
N ALA A 116 -3.88 16.55 -20.13
CA ALA A 116 -5.02 17.05 -20.88
C ALA A 116 -6.15 16.02 -21.05
N ASP A 117 -5.84 14.73 -20.93
CA ASP A 117 -6.80 13.64 -21.13
C ASP A 117 -7.24 13.01 -19.81
N PHE A 118 -6.72 13.47 -18.66
CA PHE A 118 -6.95 12.84 -17.38
C PHE A 118 -8.43 12.78 -16.98
N ASP A 119 -9.13 13.91 -17.09
CA ASP A 119 -10.56 13.97 -16.74
C ASP A 119 -11.39 13.02 -17.58
N ARG A 120 -11.09 12.96 -18.87
CA ARG A 120 -11.75 12.03 -19.79
C ARG A 120 -11.44 10.57 -19.44
N PHE A 121 -10.21 10.28 -19.04
CA PHE A 121 -9.81 8.93 -18.67
C PHE A 121 -10.57 8.43 -17.45
N ILE A 122 -10.72 9.25 -16.42
CA ILE A 122 -11.40 8.82 -15.18
C ILE A 122 -12.91 8.65 -15.35
N GLU A 123 -13.52 9.19 -16.41
CA GLU A 123 -14.93 8.99 -16.75
C GLU A 123 -15.21 7.61 -17.35
N LEU A 124 -14.18 6.92 -17.82
CA LEU A 124 -14.33 5.59 -18.41
C LEU A 124 -14.53 4.51 -17.34
#